data_cc5e0c7486650cc1c56c8f9944dff11d
#
_entry.id   cc5e0c7486650cc1c56c8f9944dff11d
#
_cell.length_a   1.000
_cell.length_b   1.000
_cell.length_c   1.000
_cell.angle_alpha   90.00
_cell.angle_beta   90.00
_cell.angle_gamma   90.00
#
_symmetry.space_group_name_H-M   'P 1'
#
loop_
_entity.id
_entity.type
_entity.pdbx_description
1 polymer ?
#
loop_
_entity_poly.entity_id
_entity_poly.type
_entity_poly.pdbx_seq_one_letter_code
_entity_poly.pdbx_strand_id
1 'polypeptide(L)'
;MHTDTPGFRLSVAVTLTVTGADEVYVFHGGQSIHYGYDFSDAHSLSLDDACVLAVFGVKSISNTNGILASTSTGVVTDDSWKCSSDDPVGWYLPGFDDAAWSQAQVVAPNDGSSWPVINGISAEAKWIWSQDTSTISAYCRKTLC
;
A
#
# COMPACT_ATOMS: atom_id res chain seq x y z
N MET A 1 -30.67 -0.85 -11.99
CA MET A 1 -29.91 -2.09 -11.86
C MET A 1 -28.80 -2.14 -12.89
N HIS A 2 -27.65 -2.47 -12.46
CA HIS A 2 -26.56 -2.66 -13.38
C HIS A 2 -26.65 -4.05 -14.00
N THR A 3 -26.46 -4.15 -15.30
CA THR A 3 -26.36 -5.44 -15.96
C THR A 3 -24.91 -5.66 -16.39
N ASP A 4 -24.47 -6.88 -16.26
CA ASP A 4 -23.15 -7.25 -16.75
C ASP A 4 -23.16 -7.11 -18.28
N THR A 5 -22.21 -6.36 -18.77
CA THR A 5 -21.98 -6.19 -20.20
C THR A 5 -20.64 -6.79 -20.55
N PRO A 6 -20.42 -7.21 -21.82
CA PRO A 6 -19.11 -7.66 -22.23
C PRO A 6 -18.05 -6.60 -21.89
N GLY A 7 -16.98 -7.01 -21.24
CA GLY A 7 -15.93 -6.12 -20.82
C GLY A 7 -16.18 -5.42 -19.49
N PHE A 8 -17.33 -5.61 -18.86
CA PHE A 8 -17.56 -5.08 -17.52
C PHE A 8 -16.60 -5.75 -16.54
N ARG A 9 -15.93 -4.92 -15.76
CA ARG A 9 -15.01 -5.40 -14.75
C ARG A 9 -15.61 -5.17 -13.37
N LEU A 10 -15.65 -6.25 -12.58
CA LEU A 10 -16.10 -6.12 -11.19
C LEU A 10 -15.04 -5.36 -10.42
N SER A 11 -15.44 -4.24 -9.86
CA SER A 11 -14.62 -3.52 -8.90
C SER A 11 -14.81 -4.14 -7.51
N VAL A 12 -13.87 -3.89 -6.64
CA VAL A 12 -13.84 -4.44 -5.29
C VAL A 12 -14.03 -3.31 -4.30
N ALA A 13 -14.96 -3.48 -3.36
CA ALA A 13 -15.09 -2.58 -2.21
C ALA A 13 -14.32 -3.21 -1.05
N VAL A 14 -13.32 -2.51 -0.53
CA VAL A 14 -12.49 -3.01 0.57
C VAL A 14 -12.31 -1.94 1.62
N THR A 15 -12.08 -2.36 2.86
CA THR A 15 -11.54 -1.49 3.89
C THR A 15 -10.04 -1.73 3.94
N LEU A 16 -9.28 -0.68 3.72
CA LEU A 16 -7.82 -0.70 3.81
C LEU A 16 -7.41 -0.13 5.16
N THR A 17 -6.62 -0.88 5.91
CA THR A 17 -5.99 -0.39 7.14
C THR A 17 -4.51 -0.28 6.89
N VAL A 18 -3.94 0.89 7.13
CA VAL A 18 -2.60 1.22 6.68
C VAL A 18 -1.86 2.08 7.70
N THR A 19 -0.56 1.89 7.76
CA THR A 19 0.35 2.80 8.44
C THR A 19 1.68 2.84 7.71
N GLY A 20 2.47 3.85 7.99
CA GLY A 20 3.85 3.98 7.51
C GLY A 20 4.79 4.22 8.66
N ALA A 21 6.06 3.89 8.50
CA ALA A 21 7.06 4.11 9.54
C ALA A 21 7.22 5.59 9.88
N ASP A 22 7.01 6.47 8.91
CA ASP A 22 6.92 7.92 9.10
C ASP A 22 5.61 8.43 8.52
N GLU A 23 5.60 8.78 7.23
CA GLU A 23 4.44 9.30 6.56
C GLU A 23 3.98 8.33 5.49
N VAL A 24 2.69 8.25 5.30
CA VAL A 24 2.11 7.41 4.25
C VAL A 24 0.96 8.17 3.59
N TYR A 25 0.85 8.01 2.27
CA TYR A 25 -0.22 8.58 1.46
C TYR A 25 -0.93 7.43 0.76
N VAL A 26 -2.26 7.46 0.79
CA VAL A 26 -3.08 6.50 0.04
C VAL A 26 -3.73 7.24 -1.12
N PHE A 27 -3.58 6.69 -2.32
CA PHE A 27 -4.17 7.26 -3.53
C PHE A 27 -5.41 6.47 -3.90
N HIS A 28 -6.53 7.17 -4.06
CA HIS A 28 -7.78 6.53 -4.45
C HIS A 28 -8.69 7.56 -5.12
N GLY A 29 -9.27 7.18 -6.27
CA GLY A 29 -10.22 8.03 -6.96
C GLY A 29 -9.65 9.39 -7.37
N GLY A 30 -8.38 9.44 -7.73
CA GLY A 30 -7.72 10.68 -8.13
C GLY A 30 -7.34 11.59 -6.97
N GLN A 31 -7.52 11.14 -5.74
CA GLN A 31 -7.18 11.90 -4.53
C GLN A 31 -6.12 11.17 -3.73
N SER A 32 -5.37 11.93 -2.94
CA SER A 32 -4.43 11.35 -1.99
C SER A 32 -4.84 11.75 -0.57
N ILE A 33 -4.71 10.82 0.36
CA ILE A 33 -4.97 11.03 1.77
C ILE A 33 -3.66 10.81 2.50
N HIS A 34 -3.28 11.80 3.30
CA HIS A 34 -2.01 11.79 4.03
C HIS A 34 -2.24 11.38 5.48
N TYR A 35 -1.44 10.42 5.91
CA TYR A 35 -1.33 10.03 7.33
C TYR A 35 0.14 10.15 7.73
N GLY A 36 0.42 10.64 8.93
CA GLY A 36 1.81 10.87 9.29
C GLY A 36 2.14 10.73 10.75
N TYR A 37 3.41 10.49 11.03
CA TYR A 37 4.12 10.66 12.29
C TYR A 37 3.90 9.64 13.39
N ASP A 38 2.84 8.83 13.36
CA ASP A 38 2.63 7.81 14.38
C ASP A 38 2.43 6.46 13.72
N PHE A 39 3.51 5.71 13.58
CA PHE A 39 3.45 4.40 12.91
C PHE A 39 2.57 3.39 13.67
N SER A 40 2.35 3.61 14.97
CA SER A 40 1.53 2.70 15.78
C SER A 40 0.04 3.00 15.63
N ASP A 41 -0.33 4.08 14.95
CA ASP A 41 -1.71 4.50 14.78
C ASP A 41 -2.17 4.17 13.36
N ALA A 42 -2.65 2.93 13.18
CA ALA A 42 -3.14 2.48 11.89
C ALA A 42 -4.48 3.16 11.56
N HIS A 43 -4.63 3.55 10.31
CA HIS A 43 -5.81 4.23 9.81
C HIS A 43 -6.58 3.34 8.85
N SER A 44 -7.91 3.33 8.97
CA SER A 44 -8.78 2.55 8.10
C SER A 44 -9.59 3.48 7.20
N LEU A 45 -9.70 3.10 5.93
CA LEU A 45 -10.53 3.83 4.99
C LEU A 45 -11.24 2.86 4.06
N SER A 46 -12.46 3.24 3.66
CA SER A 46 -13.26 2.47 2.72
C SER A 46 -12.92 2.88 1.31
N LEU A 47 -12.58 1.92 0.47
CA LEU A 47 -12.24 2.14 -0.92
C LEU A 47 -13.29 1.47 -1.79
N ASP A 48 -14.07 2.27 -2.52
CA ASP A 48 -15.00 1.77 -3.53
C ASP A 48 -14.27 1.64 -4.85
N ASP A 49 -14.67 0.68 -5.68
CA ASP A 49 -14.07 0.46 -6.99
C ASP A 49 -12.56 0.26 -6.93
N ALA A 50 -12.10 -0.48 -5.92
CA ALA A 50 -10.68 -0.66 -5.69
C ALA A 50 -10.13 -1.77 -6.59
N CYS A 51 -9.60 -1.39 -7.74
CA CYS A 51 -8.88 -2.31 -8.62
C CYS A 51 -7.38 -2.27 -8.43
N VAL A 52 -6.89 -1.26 -7.72
CA VAL A 52 -5.49 -1.15 -7.34
C VAL A 52 -5.40 -0.50 -5.97
N LEU A 53 -4.50 -1.01 -5.16
CA LEU A 53 -4.08 -0.34 -3.93
C LEU A 53 -2.80 0.40 -4.26
N ALA A 54 -2.76 1.71 -4.00
CA ALA A 54 -1.64 2.56 -4.33
C ALA A 54 -1.26 3.37 -3.10
N VAL A 55 -0.07 3.13 -2.57
CA VAL A 55 0.40 3.71 -1.32
C VAL A 55 1.80 4.27 -1.52
N PHE A 56 2.01 5.47 -1.05
CA PHE A 56 3.29 6.16 -1.11
C PHE A 56 3.79 6.39 0.30
N GLY A 57 5.00 5.95 0.61
CA GLY A 57 5.63 6.17 1.90
C GLY A 57 6.79 7.13 1.80
N VAL A 58 6.96 7.96 2.84
CA VAL A 58 8.07 8.92 2.94
C VAL A 58 8.77 8.71 4.26
N LYS A 59 10.09 8.66 4.20
CA LYS A 59 10.98 8.58 5.34
C LYS A 59 11.43 9.99 5.67
N SER A 60 10.79 10.66 6.63
CA SER A 60 11.01 12.08 6.85
C SER A 60 11.63 12.42 8.21
N ILE A 61 11.29 11.70 9.26
CA ILE A 61 11.69 12.04 10.62
C ILE A 61 12.62 11.00 11.21
N SER A 62 12.19 9.75 11.23
CA SER A 62 12.85 8.69 11.99
C SER A 62 13.94 7.97 11.23
N ASN A 63 14.16 8.29 9.97
CA ASN A 63 15.09 7.58 9.09
C ASN A 63 14.77 6.08 8.98
N THR A 64 13.52 5.71 9.25
CA THR A 64 13.03 4.34 9.14
C THR A 64 12.07 4.26 7.98
N ASN A 65 12.19 3.23 7.17
CA ASN A 65 11.30 3.03 6.02
C ASN A 65 10.32 1.91 6.30
N GLY A 66 9.16 1.97 5.66
CA GLY A 66 8.20 0.90 5.73
C GLY A 66 6.76 1.37 5.50
N ILE A 67 6.03 0.53 4.80
CA ILE A 67 4.59 0.63 4.60
C ILE A 67 4.01 -0.70 5.05
N LEU A 68 2.96 -0.64 5.87
CA LEU A 68 2.27 -1.84 6.36
C LEU A 68 0.78 -1.67 6.14
N ALA A 69 0.14 -2.66 5.55
CA ALA A 69 -1.29 -2.57 5.28
C ALA A 69 -1.93 -3.94 5.16
N SER A 70 -3.22 -4.00 5.46
CA SER A 70 -4.06 -5.14 5.15
C SER A 70 -5.46 -4.67 4.78
N THR A 71 -6.21 -5.54 4.11
CA THR A 71 -7.58 -5.22 3.72
C THR A 71 -8.56 -6.17 4.38
N SER A 72 -9.83 -5.76 4.36
CA SER A 72 -10.94 -6.59 4.85
C SER A 72 -11.12 -7.88 4.05
N THR A 73 -10.51 -7.99 2.86
CA THR A 73 -10.61 -9.18 2.00
C THR A 73 -9.38 -10.08 2.09
N GLY A 74 -8.46 -9.79 2.99
CA GLY A 74 -7.30 -10.64 3.24
C GLY A 74 -6.05 -10.31 2.44
N VAL A 75 -6.05 -9.21 1.70
CA VAL A 75 -4.83 -8.73 1.05
C VAL A 75 -3.92 -8.13 2.10
N VAL A 76 -2.64 -8.43 2.03
CA VAL A 76 -1.63 -7.91 2.97
C VAL A 76 -0.45 -7.39 2.17
N THR A 77 0.27 -6.43 2.77
CA THR A 77 1.56 -6.02 2.21
C THR A 77 2.55 -7.17 2.33
N ASP A 78 3.19 -7.50 1.23
CA ASP A 78 4.22 -8.53 1.14
C ASP A 78 5.00 -8.31 -0.16
N ASP A 79 5.83 -9.28 -0.53
CA ASP A 79 6.65 -9.17 -1.73
C ASP A 79 5.88 -9.38 -3.04
N SER A 80 4.57 -9.64 -2.97
CA SER A 80 3.73 -9.68 -4.18
C SER A 80 3.35 -8.29 -4.67
N TRP A 81 3.56 -7.26 -3.86
CA TRP A 81 3.37 -5.88 -4.27
C TRP A 81 4.51 -5.45 -5.20
N LYS A 82 4.27 -4.43 -5.99
CA LYS A 82 5.28 -3.79 -6.82
C LYS A 82 5.61 -2.43 -6.23
N CYS A 83 6.89 -2.15 -6.08
CA CYS A 83 7.34 -0.88 -5.52
C CYS A 83 8.41 -0.25 -6.40
N SER A 84 8.44 1.07 -6.40
CA SER A 84 9.42 1.87 -7.12
C SER A 84 9.82 3.07 -6.28
N SER A 85 11.01 3.58 -6.49
CA SER A 85 11.45 4.85 -5.91
C SER A 85 11.05 6.05 -6.78
N ASP A 86 10.53 5.81 -7.98
CA ASP A 86 10.07 6.84 -8.91
C ASP A 86 8.56 6.85 -9.00
N ASP A 87 7.99 8.03 -9.30
CA ASP A 87 6.55 8.23 -9.39
C ASP A 87 6.12 8.63 -10.82
N PRO A 88 6.20 7.72 -11.79
CA PRO A 88 5.76 8.07 -13.14
C PRO A 88 4.29 8.46 -13.15
N VAL A 89 3.92 9.28 -14.14
CA VAL A 89 2.56 9.80 -14.25
C VAL A 89 1.57 8.63 -14.29
N GLY A 90 0.53 8.71 -13.44
CA GLY A 90 -0.53 7.73 -13.42
C GLY A 90 -0.18 6.42 -12.71
N TRP A 91 0.91 6.37 -11.95
CA TRP A 91 1.35 5.15 -11.27
C TRP A 91 0.28 4.55 -10.36
N TYR A 92 -0.64 5.37 -9.86
CA TYR A 92 -1.70 4.96 -8.95
C TYR A 92 -2.98 4.53 -9.65
N LEU A 93 -3.00 4.52 -10.98
CA LEU A 93 -4.19 4.16 -11.75
C LEU A 93 -4.23 2.65 -12.04
N PRO A 94 -5.43 2.05 -12.12
CA PRO A 94 -5.55 0.61 -12.39
C PRO A 94 -4.89 0.17 -13.69
N GLY A 95 -4.92 1.02 -14.72
CA GLY A 95 -4.36 0.67 -16.02
C GLY A 95 -2.87 0.89 -16.15
N PHE A 96 -2.19 1.37 -15.12
CA PHE A 96 -0.75 1.59 -15.19
C PHE A 96 -0.01 0.26 -15.38
N ASP A 97 0.94 0.25 -16.30
CA ASP A 97 1.76 -0.93 -16.55
C ASP A 97 2.96 -0.92 -15.59
N ASP A 98 2.91 -1.76 -14.58
CA ASP A 98 3.98 -1.89 -13.58
C ASP A 98 4.91 -3.07 -13.86
N ALA A 99 4.90 -3.63 -15.05
CA ALA A 99 5.71 -4.80 -15.37
C ALA A 99 7.21 -4.55 -15.18
N ALA A 100 7.66 -3.30 -15.35
CA ALA A 100 9.05 -2.91 -15.14
C ALA A 100 9.40 -2.63 -13.68
N TRP A 101 8.40 -2.57 -12.81
CA TRP A 101 8.64 -2.32 -11.38
C TRP A 101 9.11 -3.60 -10.70
N SER A 102 9.99 -3.44 -9.73
CA SER A 102 10.46 -4.56 -8.92
C SER A 102 9.41 -4.97 -7.89
N GLN A 103 9.49 -6.20 -7.45
CA GLN A 103 8.73 -6.63 -6.28
C GLN A 103 9.14 -5.80 -5.07
N ALA A 104 8.21 -5.63 -4.13
CA ALA A 104 8.48 -4.96 -2.88
C ALA A 104 9.58 -5.71 -2.12
N GLN A 105 10.42 -4.94 -1.43
CA GLN A 105 11.36 -5.49 -0.48
C GLN A 105 10.68 -5.59 0.88
N VAL A 106 10.67 -6.78 1.46
CA VAL A 106 10.20 -6.96 2.83
C VAL A 106 11.30 -6.50 3.78
N VAL A 107 10.95 -5.58 4.67
CA VAL A 107 11.92 -5.03 5.62
C VAL A 107 11.73 -5.55 7.04
N ALA A 108 10.52 -5.94 7.42
CA ALA A 108 10.24 -6.52 8.74
C ALA A 108 8.87 -7.20 8.76
N PRO A 109 8.69 -8.22 9.60
CA PRO A 109 7.35 -8.78 9.83
C PRO A 109 6.55 -7.93 10.82
N ASN A 110 5.24 -8.16 10.88
CA ASN A 110 4.35 -7.53 11.86
C ASN A 110 4.05 -8.51 12.99
N ASP A 111 5.08 -8.98 13.68
CA ASP A 111 4.96 -10.01 14.72
C ASP A 111 5.64 -9.62 16.04
N GLY A 112 6.15 -8.41 16.13
CA GLY A 112 6.82 -7.92 17.34
C GLY A 112 8.29 -8.32 17.46
N SER A 113 8.84 -9.07 16.49
CA SER A 113 10.23 -9.53 16.59
C SER A 113 11.23 -8.43 16.26
N SER A 114 10.88 -7.54 15.33
CA SER A 114 11.74 -6.43 14.90
C SER A 114 11.13 -5.09 15.25
N TRP A 115 9.85 -4.93 14.98
CA TRP A 115 9.08 -3.71 15.25
C TRP A 115 7.85 -4.11 16.06
N PRO A 116 7.27 -3.17 16.84
CA PRO A 116 6.03 -3.48 17.58
C PRO A 116 4.92 -3.91 16.66
N VAL A 117 4.08 -4.83 17.15
CA VAL A 117 2.89 -5.26 16.42
C VAL A 117 1.94 -4.07 16.27
N ILE A 118 1.42 -3.89 15.06
CA ILE A 118 0.45 -2.85 14.77
C ILE A 118 -0.95 -3.47 14.84
N ASN A 119 -1.70 -3.09 15.85
CA ASN A 119 -3.08 -3.56 16.02
C ASN A 119 -3.95 -3.02 14.89
N GLY A 120 -4.88 -3.84 14.43
CA GLY A 120 -5.77 -3.48 13.35
C GLY A 120 -5.28 -3.89 11.97
N ILE A 121 -4.01 -4.24 11.85
CA ILE A 121 -3.43 -4.76 10.61
C ILE A 121 -3.09 -6.23 10.82
N SER A 122 -3.37 -7.06 9.81
CA SER A 122 -3.12 -8.50 9.89
C SER A 122 -1.69 -8.80 10.32
N ALA A 123 -1.54 -9.80 11.19
CA ALA A 123 -0.22 -10.27 11.60
C ALA A 123 0.57 -10.87 10.43
N GLU A 124 -0.10 -11.22 9.34
CA GLU A 124 0.56 -11.76 8.15
C GLU A 124 1.09 -10.67 7.23
N ALA A 125 0.68 -9.42 7.42
CA ALA A 125 1.22 -8.29 6.68
C ALA A 125 2.68 -8.08 7.05
N LYS A 126 3.45 -7.61 6.07
CA LYS A 126 4.88 -7.33 6.25
C LYS A 126 5.14 -5.88 5.90
N TRP A 127 6.08 -5.26 6.60
CA TRP A 127 6.56 -3.94 6.25
C TRP A 127 7.33 -4.04 4.95
N ILE A 128 6.97 -3.21 3.98
CA ILE A 128 7.58 -3.24 2.64
C ILE A 128 8.13 -1.88 2.28
N TRP A 129 9.07 -1.87 1.33
CA TRP A 129 9.66 -0.67 0.75
C TRP A 129 10.10 -0.99 -0.68
N SER A 130 10.73 -0.02 -1.36
CA SER A 130 11.36 -0.30 -2.65
C SER A 130 12.60 -1.17 -2.45
N GLN A 131 13.08 -1.79 -3.51
CA GLN A 131 14.28 -2.65 -3.44
C GLN A 131 15.49 -1.89 -2.94
N ASP A 132 15.63 -0.62 -3.32
CA ASP A 132 16.65 0.25 -2.72
C ASP A 132 16.08 0.83 -1.42
N THR A 133 16.38 0.18 -0.31
CA THR A 133 15.84 0.57 0.98
C THR A 133 16.46 1.86 1.52
N SER A 134 17.45 2.42 0.82
CA SER A 134 18.04 3.70 1.20
C SER A 134 17.25 4.90 0.68
N THR A 135 16.28 4.69 -0.22
CA THR A 135 15.52 5.81 -0.76
C THR A 135 14.63 6.43 0.31
N ILE A 136 14.38 7.74 0.19
CA ILE A 136 13.53 8.45 1.14
C ILE A 136 12.06 8.25 0.87
N SER A 137 11.70 7.70 -0.28
CA SER A 137 10.30 7.46 -0.65
C SER A 137 10.16 6.16 -1.43
N ALA A 138 8.98 5.55 -1.31
CA ALA A 138 8.62 4.36 -2.05
C ALA A 138 7.17 4.47 -2.49
N TYR A 139 6.92 4.13 -3.75
CA TYR A 139 5.60 4.08 -4.36
C TYR A 139 5.26 2.62 -4.56
N CYS A 140 4.24 2.12 -3.88
CA CYS A 140 3.90 0.70 -3.89
C CYS A 140 2.47 0.51 -4.36
N ARG A 141 2.25 -0.53 -5.17
CA ARG A 141 0.93 -0.82 -5.70
C ARG A 141 0.67 -2.32 -5.74
N LYS A 142 -0.61 -2.65 -5.60
CA LYS A 142 -1.10 -4.03 -5.70
C LYS A 142 -2.37 -4.03 -6.52
N THR A 143 -2.39 -4.77 -7.61
CA THR A 143 -3.57 -4.92 -8.46
C THR A 143 -4.53 -5.93 -7.85
N LEU A 144 -5.81 -5.60 -7.76
CA LEU A 144 -6.85 -6.44 -7.18
C LEU A 144 -7.82 -7.00 -8.23
N CYS A 145 -7.98 -6.32 -9.36
CA CYS A 145 -8.91 -6.76 -10.39
C CYS A 145 -8.20 -7.53 -11.50
#